data_8befe25dc2bcad8c8a36478698cb52d9
#
_entry.id   8befe25dc2bcad8c8a36478698cb52d9
#
_cell.length_a   1.000
_cell.length_b   1.000
_cell.length_c   1.000
_cell.angle_alpha   90.00
_cell.angle_beta   90.00
_cell.angle_gamma   90.00
#
_symmetry.space_group_name_H-M   'P 1'
#
loop_
_entity.id
_entity.type
_entity.pdbx_description
1 polymer ?
#
loop_
_entity_poly.entity_id
_entity_poly.type
_entity_poly.pdbx_seq_one_letter_code
_entity_poly.pdbx_strand_id
1 'polypeptide(L)'
;MNTKLIVPLVTFLLSLPATACECLWEGSFADIAPKVDYIVHGRIVQIKGNSVDLEVQRELKGTGHFDTVRIWLKTQDLCRAELDRFALEEQWVFALDRINEVPDDGFNPMTPNISYGRVGDFSLAGCGGYFLPSDGRWIAGPIINATKWDFEPDTTPVLLELIESYVQGQASRSDLQEATQMDPALRELMINTRLHVKP
;
A
#
# COMPACT_ATOMS: atom_id res chain seq x y z
N MET A 1 66.20 -12.11 -28.61
CA MET A 1 64.92 -11.48 -28.96
C MET A 1 63.84 -12.15 -28.07
N ASN A 2 63.45 -11.51 -26.97
CA ASN A 2 62.44 -12.07 -26.06
C ASN A 2 61.10 -11.39 -26.33
N THR A 3 60.21 -12.11 -27.00
CA THR A 3 58.85 -11.63 -27.25
C THR A 3 57.98 -11.92 -26.02
N LYS A 4 57.67 -10.89 -25.21
CA LYS A 4 56.72 -10.98 -24.10
C LYS A 4 55.32 -10.99 -24.66
N LEU A 5 54.68 -12.14 -24.50
CA LEU A 5 53.25 -12.33 -24.83
C LEU A 5 52.42 -11.65 -23.73
N ILE A 6 51.78 -10.53 -24.04
CA ILE A 6 50.82 -9.85 -23.15
C ILE A 6 49.45 -10.48 -23.41
N VAL A 7 48.96 -11.26 -22.45
CA VAL A 7 47.58 -11.81 -22.48
C VAL A 7 46.64 -10.73 -21.91
N PRO A 8 45.67 -10.24 -22.68
CA PRO A 8 44.66 -9.31 -22.13
C PRO A 8 43.69 -10.10 -21.25
N LEU A 9 43.69 -9.77 -19.96
CA LEU A 9 42.72 -10.25 -19.00
C LEU A 9 41.37 -9.55 -19.28
N VAL A 10 40.50 -10.22 -20.05
CA VAL A 10 39.15 -9.75 -20.28
C VAL A 10 38.34 -10.05 -19.03
N THR A 11 38.17 -9.04 -18.17
CA THR A 11 37.27 -9.11 -17.01
C THR A 11 35.83 -9.05 -17.51
N PHE A 12 35.18 -10.21 -17.64
CA PHE A 12 33.78 -10.34 -17.94
C PHE A 12 32.99 -9.94 -16.69
N LEU A 13 32.58 -8.67 -16.60
CA LEU A 13 31.63 -8.19 -15.60
C LEU A 13 30.31 -8.89 -15.83
N LEU A 14 30.06 -9.98 -15.10
CA LEU A 14 28.74 -10.59 -14.93
C LEU A 14 27.84 -9.59 -14.18
N SER A 15 27.18 -8.72 -14.90
CA SER A 15 26.04 -7.95 -14.38
C SER A 15 24.93 -8.94 -14.09
N LEU A 16 24.80 -9.37 -12.84
CA LEU A 16 23.63 -10.07 -12.36
C LEU A 16 22.43 -9.10 -12.53
N PRO A 17 21.34 -9.53 -13.17
CA PRO A 17 20.12 -8.71 -13.19
C PRO A 17 19.68 -8.53 -11.73
N ALA A 18 19.73 -7.29 -11.22
CA ALA A 18 19.00 -6.94 -10.02
C ALA A 18 17.53 -7.04 -10.38
N THR A 19 16.83 -8.07 -9.91
CA THR A 19 15.38 -8.16 -9.98
C THR A 19 14.82 -7.14 -8.99
N ALA A 20 14.84 -5.87 -9.40
CA ALA A 20 14.05 -4.86 -8.70
C ALA A 20 12.59 -5.18 -8.99
N CYS A 21 11.76 -5.20 -7.94
CA CYS A 21 10.32 -5.30 -8.09
C CYS A 21 9.83 -4.14 -8.98
N GLU A 22 9.47 -4.43 -10.24
CA GLU A 22 8.80 -3.47 -11.11
C GLU A 22 7.37 -3.31 -10.61
N CYS A 23 7.13 -2.21 -9.91
CA CYS A 23 5.82 -1.85 -9.42
C CYS A 23 4.96 -1.35 -10.57
N LEU A 24 4.28 -2.25 -11.24
CA LEU A 24 3.23 -1.90 -12.20
C LEU A 24 2.00 -1.45 -11.40
N TRP A 25 1.45 -0.29 -11.77
CA TRP A 25 0.24 0.22 -11.14
C TRP A 25 -0.96 -0.71 -11.41
N GLU A 26 -1.52 -1.30 -10.36
CA GLU A 26 -2.59 -2.29 -10.44
C GLU A 26 -4.00 -1.69 -10.44
N GLY A 27 -4.07 -0.39 -10.21
CA GLY A 27 -5.32 0.38 -10.22
C GLY A 27 -5.60 1.12 -8.92
N SER A 28 -6.68 1.89 -8.93
CA SER A 28 -7.23 2.57 -7.75
C SER A 28 -7.82 1.57 -6.75
N PHE A 29 -8.17 2.02 -5.55
CA PHE A 29 -8.85 1.19 -4.55
C PHE A 29 -10.09 0.48 -5.14
N ALA A 30 -10.89 1.18 -5.94
CA ALA A 30 -12.05 0.59 -6.59
C ALA A 30 -11.73 -0.57 -7.56
N ASP A 31 -10.50 -0.62 -8.09
CA ASP A 31 -10.02 -1.70 -8.95
C ASP A 31 -9.43 -2.86 -8.13
N ILE A 32 -8.94 -2.57 -6.93
CA ILE A 32 -8.27 -3.50 -6.01
C ILE A 32 -9.29 -4.22 -5.11
N ALA A 33 -10.25 -3.48 -4.55
CA ALA A 33 -11.21 -3.98 -3.57
C ALA A 33 -11.90 -5.31 -3.94
N PRO A 34 -12.29 -5.57 -5.21
CA PRO A 34 -12.85 -6.86 -5.60
C PRO A 34 -11.88 -8.04 -5.51
N LYS A 35 -10.57 -7.80 -5.65
CA LYS A 35 -9.53 -8.81 -5.85
C LYS A 35 -8.92 -9.34 -4.56
N VAL A 36 -8.90 -8.54 -3.50
CA VAL A 36 -8.24 -8.88 -2.23
C VAL A 36 -9.12 -9.72 -1.31
N ASP A 37 -8.50 -10.41 -0.36
CA ASP A 37 -9.19 -11.31 0.58
C ASP A 37 -9.89 -10.57 1.72
N TYR A 38 -9.29 -9.46 2.20
CA TYR A 38 -9.71 -8.77 3.40
C TYR A 38 -9.58 -7.25 3.26
N ILE A 39 -10.61 -6.50 3.66
CA ILE A 39 -10.57 -5.04 3.70
C ILE A 39 -10.99 -4.59 5.09
N VAL A 40 -10.17 -3.77 5.70
CA VAL A 40 -10.32 -3.36 7.09
C VAL A 40 -10.01 -1.88 7.27
N HIS A 41 -10.80 -1.20 8.11
CA HIS A 41 -10.48 0.11 8.65
C HIS A 41 -9.99 -0.07 10.09
N GLY A 42 -8.91 0.61 10.46
CA GLY A 42 -8.36 0.52 11.79
C GLY A 42 -7.22 1.50 12.05
N ARG A 43 -6.65 1.37 13.25
CA ARG A 43 -5.58 2.22 13.76
C ARG A 43 -4.31 1.42 13.98
N ILE A 44 -3.17 1.95 13.58
CA ILE A 44 -1.86 1.32 13.81
C ILE A 44 -1.49 1.47 15.27
N VAL A 45 -1.37 0.33 15.97
CA VAL A 45 -1.07 0.30 17.41
C VAL A 45 0.35 -0.20 17.72
N GLN A 46 1.00 -0.88 16.76
CA GLN A 46 2.37 -1.33 16.93
C GLN A 46 3.10 -1.36 15.58
N ILE A 47 4.40 -1.02 15.61
CA ILE A 47 5.33 -1.22 14.49
C ILE A 47 6.46 -2.11 15.00
N LYS A 48 6.75 -3.22 14.29
CA LYS A 48 7.80 -4.16 14.67
C LYS A 48 8.44 -4.83 13.46
N GLY A 49 9.75 -4.61 13.30
CA GLY A 49 10.48 -5.09 12.12
C GLY A 49 9.89 -4.47 10.84
N ASN A 50 9.48 -5.31 9.89
CA ASN A 50 8.77 -4.89 8.68
C ASN A 50 7.27 -5.19 8.75
N SER A 51 6.67 -5.08 9.93
CA SER A 51 5.23 -5.28 10.11
C SER A 51 4.59 -4.19 10.96
N VAL A 52 3.30 -3.99 10.75
CA VAL A 52 2.43 -3.18 11.59
C VAL A 52 1.32 -4.04 12.17
N ASP A 53 0.92 -3.76 13.41
CA ASP A 53 -0.28 -4.32 14.01
C ASP A 53 -1.38 -3.25 13.95
N LEU A 54 -2.49 -3.59 13.33
CA LEU A 54 -3.66 -2.74 13.17
C LEU A 54 -4.75 -3.20 14.14
N GLU A 55 -5.16 -2.32 15.04
CA GLU A 55 -6.39 -2.48 15.82
C GLU A 55 -7.59 -2.30 14.89
N VAL A 56 -8.40 -3.35 14.75
CA VAL A 56 -9.55 -3.36 13.83
C VAL A 56 -10.69 -2.57 14.44
N GLN A 57 -11.12 -1.51 13.75
CA GLN A 57 -12.27 -0.73 14.13
C GLN A 57 -13.52 -1.12 13.32
N ARG A 58 -13.31 -1.52 12.05
CA ARG A 58 -14.39 -1.95 11.16
C ARG A 58 -13.87 -2.91 10.09
N GLU A 59 -14.50 -4.05 9.94
CA GLU A 59 -14.31 -4.96 8.81
C GLU A 59 -15.23 -4.55 7.66
N LEU A 60 -14.65 -4.25 6.49
CA LEU A 60 -15.39 -3.85 5.29
C LEU A 60 -15.61 -5.03 4.34
N LYS A 61 -14.65 -5.97 4.28
CA LYS A 61 -14.71 -7.22 3.51
C LYS A 61 -14.02 -8.34 4.27
N GLY A 62 -14.57 -9.53 4.21
CA GLY A 62 -14.08 -10.71 4.93
C GLY A 62 -14.89 -10.99 6.20
N THR A 63 -14.54 -12.07 6.89
CA THR A 63 -15.26 -12.53 8.08
C THR A 63 -14.29 -13.00 9.17
N GLY A 64 -13.17 -12.27 9.34
CA GLY A 64 -12.12 -12.68 10.26
C GLY A 64 -12.44 -12.46 11.73
N HIS A 65 -13.27 -11.46 12.04
CA HIS A 65 -13.61 -11.02 13.41
C HIS A 65 -12.36 -10.84 14.29
N PHE A 66 -11.35 -10.20 13.72
CA PHE A 66 -10.10 -9.94 14.42
C PHE A 66 -10.18 -8.64 15.23
N ASP A 67 -9.72 -8.65 16.47
CA ASP A 67 -9.49 -7.41 17.23
C ASP A 67 -8.24 -6.69 16.74
N THR A 68 -7.22 -7.45 16.32
CA THR A 68 -5.96 -6.94 15.79
C THR A 68 -5.48 -7.83 14.64
N VAL A 69 -5.01 -7.21 13.57
CA VAL A 69 -4.39 -7.93 12.45
C VAL A 69 -2.93 -7.50 12.28
N ARG A 70 -2.05 -8.48 12.03
CA ARG A 70 -0.67 -8.21 11.65
C ARG A 70 -0.55 -8.12 10.15
N ILE A 71 0.07 -7.04 9.67
CA ILE A 71 0.25 -6.71 8.27
C ILE A 71 1.75 -6.64 7.97
N TRP A 72 2.21 -7.51 7.07
CA TRP A 72 3.60 -7.58 6.66
C TRP A 72 3.85 -6.71 5.44
N LEU A 73 4.84 -5.85 5.57
CA LEU A 73 5.23 -4.83 4.61
C LEU A 73 6.49 -5.27 3.85
N LYS A 74 7.06 -4.36 3.08
CA LYS A 74 8.21 -4.63 2.21
C LYS A 74 9.40 -5.21 2.97
N THR A 75 9.98 -6.24 2.38
CA THR A 75 11.29 -6.78 2.72
C THR A 75 11.92 -7.28 1.44
N GLN A 76 13.20 -7.02 1.22
CA GLN A 76 13.95 -7.37 0.02
C GLN A 76 13.23 -6.93 -1.26
N ASP A 77 12.90 -7.87 -2.15
CA ASP A 77 12.33 -7.68 -3.49
C ASP A 77 10.81 -7.83 -3.56
N LEU A 78 10.13 -8.01 -2.43
CA LEU A 78 8.67 -8.09 -2.42
C LEU A 78 8.01 -6.75 -2.80
N CYS A 79 7.02 -6.80 -3.70
CA CYS A 79 6.21 -5.64 -4.11
C CYS A 79 5.20 -5.19 -3.05
N ARG A 80 5.62 -5.10 -1.79
CA ARG A 80 4.79 -4.64 -0.67
C ARG A 80 5.00 -3.16 -0.39
N ALA A 81 4.09 -2.57 0.35
CA ALA A 81 4.18 -1.18 0.77
C ALA A 81 5.40 -0.95 1.68
N GLU A 82 6.03 0.23 1.55
CA GLU A 82 7.15 0.63 2.40
C GLU A 82 6.67 0.94 3.82
N LEU A 83 7.46 0.53 4.83
CA LEU A 83 7.12 0.73 6.24
C LEU A 83 7.08 2.22 6.64
N ASP A 84 7.93 3.04 6.05
CA ASP A 84 8.07 4.48 6.36
C ASP A 84 6.84 5.32 5.98
N ARG A 85 5.87 4.72 5.27
CA ARG A 85 4.58 5.35 4.96
C ARG A 85 3.61 5.35 6.13
N PHE A 86 3.88 4.60 7.18
CA PHE A 86 2.92 4.34 8.25
C PHE A 86 3.50 4.71 9.60
N ALA A 87 2.72 5.45 10.41
CA ALA A 87 3.10 5.82 11.76
C ALA A 87 2.10 5.29 12.81
N LEU A 88 2.56 5.23 14.07
CA LEU A 88 1.68 4.87 15.18
C LEU A 88 0.52 5.85 15.30
N GLU A 89 -0.63 5.36 15.72
CA GLU A 89 -1.89 6.08 15.93
C GLU A 89 -2.58 6.55 14.62
N GLU A 90 -1.96 6.41 13.46
CA GLU A 90 -2.62 6.70 12.19
C GLU A 90 -3.73 5.70 11.89
N GLN A 91 -4.78 6.20 11.24
CA GLN A 91 -5.90 5.39 10.79
C GLN A 91 -5.88 5.21 9.28
N TRP A 92 -6.22 4.00 8.84
CA TRP A 92 -6.15 3.60 7.44
C TRP A 92 -7.27 2.65 7.07
N VAL A 93 -7.68 2.68 5.81
CA VAL A 93 -8.35 1.55 5.16
C VAL A 93 -7.28 0.76 4.42
N PHE A 94 -7.14 -0.51 4.76
CA PHE A 94 -6.22 -1.44 4.10
C PHE A 94 -6.98 -2.51 3.32
N ALA A 95 -6.57 -2.74 2.07
CA ALA A 95 -6.96 -3.85 1.23
C ALA A 95 -5.83 -4.89 1.24
N LEU A 96 -6.08 -6.04 1.83
CA LEU A 96 -5.06 -6.99 2.27
C LEU A 96 -5.21 -8.35 1.59
N ASP A 97 -4.07 -8.97 1.27
CA ASP A 97 -4.00 -10.36 0.83
C ASP A 97 -3.56 -11.25 1.98
N ARG A 98 -4.20 -12.42 2.13
CA ARG A 98 -3.80 -13.40 3.12
C ARG A 98 -2.52 -14.09 2.68
N ILE A 99 -1.58 -14.26 3.60
CA ILE A 99 -0.36 -15.03 3.36
C ILE A 99 -0.70 -16.51 3.48
N ASN A 100 -0.69 -17.21 2.35
CA ASN A 100 -0.99 -18.64 2.28
C ASN A 100 0.26 -19.51 2.33
N GLU A 101 1.42 -18.97 1.91
CA GLU A 101 2.71 -19.64 1.93
C GLU A 101 3.84 -18.66 2.19
N VAL A 102 4.92 -19.13 2.75
CA VAL A 102 6.14 -18.37 3.01
C VAL A 102 7.31 -19.18 2.49
N PRO A 103 8.27 -18.59 1.74
CA PRO A 103 9.48 -19.27 1.30
C PRO A 103 10.27 -19.87 2.46
N ASP A 104 10.96 -21.00 2.24
CA ASP A 104 11.76 -21.69 3.27
C ASP A 104 12.88 -20.81 3.84
N ASP A 105 13.42 -19.88 3.06
CA ASP A 105 14.43 -18.89 3.44
C ASP A 105 13.84 -17.53 3.89
N GLY A 106 12.53 -17.46 4.05
CA GLY A 106 11.80 -16.22 4.39
C GLY A 106 12.09 -15.64 5.79
N PHE A 107 12.88 -16.34 6.60
CA PHE A 107 13.34 -15.86 7.90
C PHE A 107 14.81 -15.45 7.82
N ASN A 108 15.11 -14.19 8.18
CA ASN A 108 16.49 -13.71 8.28
C ASN A 108 16.95 -13.77 9.74
N PRO A 109 17.90 -14.69 10.11
CA PRO A 109 18.39 -14.83 11.49
C PRO A 109 19.19 -13.60 11.96
N MET A 110 19.74 -12.80 11.04
CA MET A 110 20.48 -11.57 11.36
C MET A 110 19.53 -10.41 11.73
N THR A 111 18.27 -10.48 11.31
CA THR A 111 17.24 -9.50 11.59
C THR A 111 15.93 -10.21 11.99
N PRO A 112 15.87 -10.80 13.18
CA PRO A 112 14.80 -11.75 13.56
C PRO A 112 13.38 -11.16 13.57
N ASN A 113 13.27 -9.84 13.51
CA ASN A 113 11.98 -9.15 13.43
C ASN A 113 11.57 -8.79 11.99
N ILE A 114 12.42 -9.08 10.99
CA ILE A 114 12.14 -8.83 9.58
C ILE A 114 11.98 -10.16 8.87
N SER A 115 10.84 -10.38 8.23
CA SER A 115 10.54 -11.60 7.52
C SER A 115 9.53 -11.40 6.40
N TYR A 116 9.30 -12.45 5.61
CA TYR A 116 8.26 -12.48 4.59
C TYR A 116 6.83 -12.57 5.18
N GLY A 117 6.70 -12.81 6.47
CA GLY A 117 5.44 -12.93 7.18
C GLY A 117 5.21 -14.34 7.72
N ARG A 118 3.98 -14.61 8.11
CA ARG A 118 3.52 -15.93 8.61
C ARG A 118 2.28 -16.34 7.85
N VAL A 119 2.14 -17.63 7.62
CA VAL A 119 0.90 -18.19 7.07
C VAL A 119 -0.26 -17.84 8.01
N GLY A 120 -1.33 -17.30 7.42
CA GLY A 120 -2.51 -16.83 8.13
C GLY A 120 -2.53 -15.35 8.48
N ASP A 121 -1.37 -14.68 8.52
CA ASP A 121 -1.29 -13.22 8.60
C ASP A 121 -1.61 -12.57 7.25
N PHE A 122 -1.51 -11.25 7.18
CA PHE A 122 -1.80 -10.48 5.98
C PHE A 122 -0.56 -9.78 5.43
N SER A 123 -0.58 -9.50 4.14
CA SER A 123 0.39 -8.66 3.45
C SER A 123 -0.29 -7.49 2.76
N LEU A 124 0.43 -6.37 2.63
CA LEU A 124 -0.05 -5.16 1.98
C LEU A 124 0.79 -4.89 0.73
N ALA A 125 0.19 -4.98 -0.44
CA ALA A 125 0.84 -4.61 -1.70
C ALA A 125 1.07 -3.09 -1.80
N GLY A 126 2.14 -2.70 -2.51
CA GLY A 126 2.54 -1.30 -2.66
C GLY A 126 2.23 -0.68 -4.02
N CYS A 127 1.69 -1.46 -4.96
CA CYS A 127 1.61 -1.09 -6.38
C CYS A 127 0.21 -0.70 -6.84
N GLY A 128 -0.57 -0.08 -5.97
CA GLY A 128 -1.95 0.33 -6.28
C GLY A 128 -2.62 1.03 -5.12
N GLY A 129 -3.92 1.22 -5.23
CA GLY A 129 -4.78 1.79 -4.19
C GLY A 129 -5.08 0.81 -3.05
N TYR A 130 -4.09 0.10 -2.54
CA TYR A 130 -4.25 -0.89 -1.47
C TYR A 130 -4.42 -0.28 -0.09
N PHE A 131 -4.09 1.00 0.07
CA PHE A 131 -4.22 1.70 1.35
C PHE A 131 -4.68 3.13 1.14
N LEU A 132 -5.61 3.55 1.99
CA LEU A 132 -6.22 4.87 1.95
C LEU A 132 -6.12 5.50 3.34
N PRO A 133 -5.55 6.71 3.47
CA PRO A 133 -5.51 7.42 4.74
C PRO A 133 -6.91 7.79 5.21
N SER A 134 -7.10 7.72 6.53
CA SER A 134 -8.36 8.01 7.21
C SER A 134 -8.13 8.93 8.41
N ASP A 135 -9.10 9.79 8.70
CA ASP A 135 -9.20 10.50 9.98
C ASP A 135 -10.26 9.87 10.91
N GLY A 136 -10.71 8.66 10.55
CA GLY A 136 -11.75 7.91 11.25
C GLY A 136 -13.13 8.06 10.60
N ARG A 137 -13.38 9.12 9.86
CA ARG A 137 -14.65 9.39 9.17
C ARG A 137 -14.46 9.61 7.68
N TRP A 138 -13.43 10.36 7.31
CA TRP A 138 -13.14 10.71 5.94
C TRP A 138 -11.98 9.90 5.39
N ILE A 139 -12.14 9.45 4.17
CA ILE A 139 -11.15 8.66 3.44
C ILE A 139 -10.67 9.46 2.25
N ALA A 140 -9.37 9.55 2.09
CA ALA A 140 -8.73 10.23 0.96
C ALA A 140 -7.85 9.25 0.15
N GLY A 141 -7.20 9.76 -0.89
CA GLY A 141 -6.20 9.01 -1.66
C GLY A 141 -6.72 8.43 -2.97
N PRO A 142 -6.06 7.40 -3.52
CA PRO A 142 -6.35 6.86 -4.85
C PRO A 142 -7.61 5.96 -4.84
N ILE A 143 -8.77 6.54 -4.51
CA ILE A 143 -10.03 5.80 -4.35
C ILE A 143 -10.51 5.25 -5.69
N ILE A 144 -10.56 6.10 -6.73
CA ILE A 144 -11.06 5.74 -8.05
C ILE A 144 -10.34 6.55 -9.15
N ASN A 145 -10.13 5.93 -10.32
CA ASN A 145 -9.53 6.55 -11.50
C ASN A 145 -8.15 7.21 -11.28
N ALA A 146 -7.47 6.89 -10.19
CA ALA A 146 -6.12 7.36 -9.93
C ALA A 146 -5.10 6.62 -10.81
N THR A 147 -4.06 7.33 -11.22
CA THR A 147 -2.92 6.79 -11.96
C THR A 147 -1.69 6.70 -11.06
N LYS A 148 -0.69 5.94 -11.49
CA LYS A 148 0.57 5.77 -10.72
C LYS A 148 1.24 7.11 -10.35
N TRP A 149 1.02 8.13 -11.15
CA TRP A 149 1.66 9.45 -10.99
C TRP A 149 0.89 10.36 -10.02
N ASP A 150 -0.36 10.01 -9.70
CA ASP A 150 -1.22 10.78 -8.80
C ASP A 150 -1.08 10.24 -7.38
N PHE A 151 0.05 10.52 -6.72
CA PHE A 151 0.25 10.15 -5.31
C PHE A 151 -0.72 10.87 -4.37
N GLU A 152 -1.14 12.07 -4.74
CA GLU A 152 -2.18 12.84 -4.11
C GLU A 152 -3.18 13.25 -5.19
N PRO A 153 -4.10 12.35 -5.60
CA PRO A 153 -5.08 12.70 -6.60
C PRO A 153 -5.93 13.88 -6.10
N ASP A 154 -6.19 14.83 -7.01
CA ASP A 154 -7.09 15.96 -6.76
C ASP A 154 -8.53 15.47 -6.61
N THR A 155 -8.80 14.75 -5.53
CA THR A 155 -10.11 14.17 -5.21
C THR A 155 -10.66 14.74 -3.91
N THR A 156 -11.97 14.82 -3.82
CA THR A 156 -12.65 15.16 -2.57
C THR A 156 -12.62 13.93 -1.66
N PRO A 157 -12.27 14.07 -0.37
CA PRO A 157 -12.41 13.00 0.60
C PRO A 157 -13.85 12.51 0.68
N VAL A 158 -14.05 11.22 0.82
CA VAL A 158 -15.37 10.60 0.94
C VAL A 158 -15.59 10.01 2.32
N LEU A 159 -16.83 9.77 2.70
CA LEU A 159 -17.18 9.11 3.96
C LEU A 159 -16.76 7.65 3.94
N LEU A 160 -16.29 7.14 5.08
CA LEU A 160 -15.97 5.72 5.29
C LEU A 160 -17.18 4.81 4.95
N GLU A 161 -18.39 5.25 5.26
CA GLU A 161 -19.63 4.54 4.96
C GLU A 161 -19.84 4.35 3.45
N LEU A 162 -19.39 5.28 2.62
CA LEU A 162 -19.46 5.13 1.16
C LEU A 162 -18.48 4.07 0.66
N ILE A 163 -17.26 4.05 1.21
CA ILE A 163 -16.26 3.01 0.92
C ILE A 163 -16.79 1.63 1.33
N GLU A 164 -17.38 1.53 2.52
CA GLU A 164 -18.00 0.30 3.01
C GLU A 164 -19.15 -0.15 2.09
N SER A 165 -20.06 0.76 1.75
CA SER A 165 -21.18 0.47 0.85
C SER A 165 -20.72 -0.01 -0.52
N TYR A 166 -19.63 0.58 -1.04
CA TYR A 166 -19.01 0.14 -2.29
C TYR A 166 -18.45 -1.29 -2.17
N VAL A 167 -17.69 -1.56 -1.12
CA VAL A 167 -17.08 -2.89 -0.88
C VAL A 167 -18.15 -3.96 -0.71
N GLN A 168 -19.27 -3.62 -0.09
CA GLN A 168 -20.43 -4.51 0.12
C GLN A 168 -21.36 -4.62 -1.10
N GLY A 169 -21.06 -3.91 -2.20
CA GLY A 169 -21.87 -3.92 -3.42
C GLY A 169 -23.19 -3.14 -3.32
N GLN A 170 -23.33 -2.28 -2.32
CA GLN A 170 -24.50 -1.42 -2.10
C GLN A 170 -24.37 -0.06 -2.81
N ALA A 171 -23.13 0.38 -3.05
CA ALA A 171 -22.82 1.55 -3.87
C ALA A 171 -22.07 1.13 -5.15
N SER A 172 -22.29 1.86 -6.22
CA SER A 172 -21.68 1.61 -7.51
C SER A 172 -20.35 2.36 -7.69
N ARG A 173 -19.59 1.98 -8.71
CA ARG A 173 -18.40 2.74 -9.12
C ARG A 173 -18.71 4.19 -9.52
N SER A 174 -19.89 4.42 -10.12
CA SER A 174 -20.35 5.79 -10.45
C SER A 174 -20.60 6.64 -9.21
N ASP A 175 -21.13 6.05 -8.13
CA ASP A 175 -21.35 6.78 -6.88
C ASP A 175 -20.02 7.22 -6.26
N LEU A 176 -19.00 6.35 -6.26
CA LEU A 176 -17.64 6.74 -5.86
C LEU A 176 -17.07 7.85 -6.74
N GLN A 177 -17.25 7.74 -8.06
CA GLN A 177 -16.72 8.73 -8.99
C GLN A 177 -17.38 10.10 -8.80
N GLU A 178 -18.68 10.14 -8.59
CA GLU A 178 -19.42 11.38 -8.31
C GLU A 178 -18.99 11.99 -6.98
N ALA A 179 -18.88 11.19 -5.92
CA ALA A 179 -18.47 11.66 -4.60
C ALA A 179 -17.03 12.15 -4.54
N THR A 180 -16.12 11.60 -5.37
CA THR A 180 -14.72 12.02 -5.42
C THR A 180 -14.46 13.17 -6.39
N GLN A 181 -15.45 13.61 -7.17
CA GLN A 181 -15.28 14.78 -8.04
C GLN A 181 -15.03 16.02 -7.19
N MET A 182 -13.94 16.68 -7.50
CA MET A 182 -13.60 17.93 -6.82
C MET A 182 -14.45 19.08 -7.38
N ASP A 183 -15.16 19.75 -6.49
CA ASP A 183 -15.81 21.02 -6.81
C ASP A 183 -14.74 22.03 -7.27
N PRO A 184 -14.89 22.66 -8.44
CA PRO A 184 -13.93 23.65 -8.93
C PRO A 184 -13.68 24.81 -7.96
N ALA A 185 -14.70 25.26 -7.25
CA ALA A 185 -14.59 26.33 -6.24
C ALA A 185 -13.78 25.87 -5.01
N LEU A 186 -13.97 24.62 -4.57
CA LEU A 186 -13.19 24.03 -3.49
C LEU A 186 -11.71 23.88 -3.91
N ARG A 187 -11.45 23.45 -5.14
CA ARG A 187 -10.10 23.35 -5.70
C ARG A 187 -9.37 24.70 -5.70
N GLU A 188 -10.05 25.75 -6.17
CA GLU A 188 -9.50 27.10 -6.16
C GLU A 188 -9.19 27.59 -4.74
N LEU A 189 -10.09 27.34 -3.79
CA LEU A 189 -9.89 27.66 -2.37
C LEU A 189 -8.68 26.93 -1.79
N MET A 190 -8.50 25.64 -2.08
CA MET A 190 -7.36 24.83 -1.63
C MET A 190 -6.03 25.37 -2.20
N ILE A 191 -5.98 25.72 -3.50
CA ILE A 191 -4.80 26.31 -4.12
C ILE A 191 -4.46 27.64 -3.44
N ASN A 192 -5.44 28.50 -3.24
CA ASN A 192 -5.24 29.80 -2.60
C ASN A 192 -4.79 29.65 -1.14
N THR A 193 -5.33 28.68 -0.40
CA THR A 193 -4.92 28.39 0.99
C THR A 193 -3.48 27.88 1.05
N ARG A 194 -3.08 26.96 0.15
CA ARG A 194 -1.69 26.48 0.06
C ARG A 194 -0.69 27.60 -0.26
N LEU A 195 -1.08 28.59 -1.06
CA LEU A 195 -0.24 29.77 -1.37
C LEU A 195 -0.03 30.68 -0.14
N HIS A 196 -0.99 30.71 0.81
CA HIS A 196 -0.91 31.51 2.00
C HIS A 196 -0.24 30.80 3.20
N VAL A 197 -0.17 29.47 3.19
CA VAL A 197 0.36 28.64 4.31
C VAL A 197 1.79 28.17 4.07
N LYS A 198 2.44 28.54 2.94
CA LYS A 198 3.87 28.27 2.78
C LYS A 198 4.70 29.19 3.68
N PRO A 199 5.53 28.61 4.61
CA PRO A 199 6.47 29.39 5.40
C PRO A 199 7.57 30.00 4.53
#